data_1af5fc306f1bccf14c9c69143fad9727
#
_entry.id   1af5fc306f1bccf14c9c69143fad9727
#
_cell.length_a   1.000
_cell.length_b   1.000
_cell.length_c   1.000
_cell.angle_alpha   90.00
_cell.angle_beta   90.00
_cell.angle_gamma   90.00
#
_symmetry.space_group_name_H-M   'P 1'
#
loop_
_entity.id
_entity.type
_entity.pdbx_description
1 polymer ?
#
loop_
_entity_poly.entity_id
_entity_poly.type
_entity_poly.pdbx_seq_one_letter_code
_entity_poly.pdbx_strand_id
1 'polypeptide(L)'
;MISGIFVSGNVGYGLYYFQQENSDWYAAILNEMDKRLAGKAQLYSLVAPINGGVLLSDSLQKELHISDQREAIRYIYSRMAADIRGVEVFDALREHVDEYIYFHTDHHWTALGAYYAYTQYAKAAGLTPHMLDQFEQVEFPNFLGTYYSVSGITSLGANPDTVIAYKPMGTNKMKMTMADGTTYDWFVVNDVSGYGSSMKYGAFAGGDQPYSVVENPEITDGSACLVIKDSYGNALIPYLVDHYQYLYWIDFRYYKGSIYDLVAEKNIKDVLVLQQIYNTGDSGALKKLQALVER
;
A
#
# COMPACT_ATOMS: atom_id res chain seq x y z
N MET A 1 7.83 -10.86 -5.82
CA MET A 1 7.90 -11.59 -7.12
C MET A 1 6.48 -11.86 -7.55
N ILE A 2 6.09 -11.55 -8.79
CA ILE A 2 4.75 -11.87 -9.29
C ILE A 2 4.79 -13.34 -9.69
N SER A 3 4.07 -14.20 -8.96
CA SER A 3 4.17 -15.68 -9.12
C SER A 3 3.42 -16.24 -10.32
N GLY A 4 2.72 -15.41 -11.08
CA GLY A 4 2.00 -15.76 -12.30
C GLY A 4 1.08 -14.63 -12.74
N ILE A 5 0.85 -14.54 -14.04
CA ILE A 5 -0.04 -13.54 -14.65
C ILE A 5 -1.02 -14.29 -15.56
N PHE A 6 -2.31 -14.07 -15.36
CA PHE A 6 -3.35 -14.41 -16.32
C PHE A 6 -3.72 -13.15 -17.11
N VAL A 7 -3.88 -13.26 -18.42
CA VAL A 7 -4.28 -12.12 -19.26
C VAL A 7 -5.58 -12.46 -19.96
N SER A 8 -6.55 -11.56 -19.83
CA SER A 8 -7.81 -11.64 -20.57
C SER A 8 -8.07 -10.29 -21.26
N GLY A 9 -8.22 -10.31 -22.57
CA GLY A 9 -8.29 -9.08 -23.36
C GLY A 9 -7.03 -8.22 -23.23
N ASN A 10 -7.18 -7.02 -22.68
CA ASN A 10 -6.10 -6.06 -22.42
C ASN A 10 -5.80 -5.89 -20.92
N VAL A 11 -6.23 -6.81 -20.07
CA VAL A 11 -6.04 -6.74 -18.61
C VAL A 11 -5.19 -7.91 -18.14
N GLY A 12 -4.14 -7.60 -17.39
CA GLY A 12 -3.34 -8.57 -16.63
C GLY A 12 -3.91 -8.77 -15.23
N TYR A 13 -3.93 -10.01 -14.76
CA TYR A 13 -4.39 -10.39 -13.42
C TYR A 13 -3.30 -11.18 -12.71
N GLY A 14 -2.95 -10.77 -11.51
CA GLY A 14 -2.02 -11.50 -10.65
C GLY A 14 -2.69 -12.74 -10.07
N LEU A 15 -1.98 -13.87 -10.09
CA LEU A 15 -2.46 -15.14 -9.53
C LEU A 15 -1.90 -15.31 -8.13
N TYR A 16 -2.79 -15.53 -7.15
CA TYR A 16 -2.42 -15.68 -5.74
C TYR A 16 -2.57 -17.14 -5.28
N TYR A 17 -1.58 -17.62 -4.54
CA TYR A 17 -1.58 -18.95 -3.93
C TYR A 17 -1.27 -18.83 -2.44
N PHE A 18 -2.22 -19.21 -1.60
CA PHE A 18 -2.12 -19.10 -0.15
C PHE A 18 -1.00 -20.00 0.40
N GLN A 19 -0.21 -19.44 1.29
CA GLN A 19 0.90 -20.11 1.98
C GLN A 19 0.67 -20.01 3.50
N GLN A 20 0.08 -21.04 4.09
CA GLN A 20 -0.34 -20.99 5.51
C GLN A 20 0.83 -20.68 6.44
N GLU A 21 1.96 -21.41 6.32
CA GLU A 21 3.12 -21.22 7.19
C GLU A 21 3.68 -19.79 7.14
N ASN A 22 3.72 -19.21 5.95
CA ASN A 22 4.17 -17.84 5.77
C ASN A 22 3.15 -16.82 6.31
N SER A 23 1.86 -17.11 6.18
CA SER A 23 0.80 -16.28 6.73
C SER A 23 0.81 -16.29 8.26
N ASP A 24 1.05 -17.45 8.89
CA ASP A 24 1.27 -17.58 10.32
C ASP A 24 2.52 -16.80 10.77
N TRP A 25 3.60 -16.87 9.98
CA TRP A 25 4.82 -16.11 10.25
C TRP A 25 4.59 -14.59 10.15
N TYR A 26 3.87 -14.12 9.12
CA TYR A 26 3.49 -12.70 9.02
C TYR A 26 2.73 -12.24 10.26
N ALA A 27 1.70 -12.96 10.68
CA ALA A 27 0.94 -12.63 11.89
C ALA A 27 1.83 -12.64 13.15
N ALA A 28 2.75 -13.61 13.28
CA ALA A 28 3.69 -13.65 14.40
C ALA A 28 4.63 -12.44 14.43
N ILE A 29 5.09 -11.95 13.28
CA ILE A 29 5.90 -10.73 13.19
C ILE A 29 5.11 -9.51 13.70
N LEU A 30 3.83 -9.38 13.31
CA LEU A 30 2.99 -8.28 13.78
C LEU A 30 2.68 -8.39 15.28
N ASN A 31 2.46 -9.60 15.79
CA ASN A 31 2.26 -9.83 17.22
C ASN A 31 3.51 -9.44 18.05
N GLU A 32 4.71 -9.71 17.54
CA GLU A 32 5.94 -9.25 18.19
C GLU A 32 6.11 -7.73 18.10
N MET A 33 5.76 -7.12 16.96
CA MET A 33 5.76 -5.64 16.81
C MET A 33 4.83 -5.00 17.83
N ASP A 34 3.60 -5.47 17.95
CA ASP A 34 2.61 -4.95 18.90
C ASP A 34 3.08 -5.05 20.34
N LYS A 35 3.59 -6.22 20.73
CA LYS A 35 4.19 -6.45 22.05
C LYS A 35 5.33 -5.48 22.36
N ARG A 36 6.19 -5.18 21.39
CA ARG A 36 7.32 -4.25 21.57
C ARG A 36 6.89 -2.78 21.53
N LEU A 37 5.81 -2.44 20.82
CA LEU A 37 5.19 -1.12 20.92
C LEU A 37 4.64 -0.85 22.33
N ALA A 38 4.27 -1.91 23.05
CA ALA A 38 3.88 -1.86 24.48
C ALA A 38 2.78 -0.82 24.76
N GLY A 39 1.80 -0.69 23.89
CA GLY A 39 0.68 0.24 24.00
C GLY A 39 1.03 1.71 23.76
N LYS A 40 2.24 2.04 23.29
CA LYS A 40 2.63 3.42 22.96
C LYS A 40 1.94 3.94 21.71
N ALA A 41 1.62 3.04 20.78
CA ALA A 41 0.89 3.33 19.55
C ALA A 41 -0.09 2.20 19.24
N GLN A 42 -1.20 2.51 18.58
CA GLN A 42 -2.13 1.53 18.04
C GLN A 42 -1.58 0.94 16.75
N LEU A 43 -1.52 -0.37 16.66
CA LEU A 43 -1.08 -1.08 15.46
C LEU A 43 -2.28 -1.46 14.58
N TYR A 44 -2.18 -1.12 13.30
CA TYR A 44 -3.13 -1.49 12.25
C TYR A 44 -2.43 -2.36 11.22
N SER A 45 -3.12 -3.38 10.71
CA SER A 45 -2.65 -4.19 9.58
C SER A 45 -3.63 -4.08 8.42
N LEU A 46 -3.16 -3.61 7.28
CA LEU A 46 -3.88 -3.60 6.02
C LEU A 46 -3.18 -4.53 5.04
N VAL A 47 -3.80 -5.68 4.79
CA VAL A 47 -3.37 -6.61 3.74
C VAL A 47 -4.14 -6.25 2.46
N ALA A 48 -3.46 -5.63 1.49
CA ALA A 48 -4.06 -5.20 0.25
C ALA A 48 -4.21 -6.39 -0.71
N PRO A 49 -5.45 -6.74 -1.13
CA PRO A 49 -5.66 -7.76 -2.13
C PRO A 49 -5.17 -7.30 -3.50
N ILE A 50 -4.90 -8.23 -4.38
CA ILE A 50 -4.54 -7.97 -5.77
C ILE A 50 -5.72 -8.20 -6.71
N ASN A 51 -5.63 -7.64 -7.90
CA ASN A 51 -6.72 -7.61 -8.88
C ASN A 51 -7.30 -9.00 -9.24
N GLY A 52 -6.49 -10.06 -9.27
CA GLY A 52 -6.97 -11.42 -9.57
C GLY A 52 -8.01 -11.93 -8.56
N GLY A 53 -7.88 -11.58 -7.28
CA GLY A 53 -8.89 -11.95 -6.26
C GLY A 53 -10.11 -11.04 -6.24
N VAL A 54 -9.92 -9.76 -6.59
CA VAL A 54 -11.00 -8.76 -6.53
C VAL A 54 -11.83 -8.74 -7.80
N LEU A 55 -11.20 -8.70 -8.99
CA LEU A 55 -11.89 -8.47 -10.25
C LEU A 55 -12.38 -9.75 -10.95
N LEU A 56 -11.67 -10.89 -10.78
CA LEU A 56 -12.10 -12.14 -11.41
C LEU A 56 -13.33 -12.71 -10.69
N SER A 57 -14.24 -13.29 -11.47
CA SER A 57 -15.39 -14.01 -10.91
C SER A 57 -14.94 -15.24 -10.11
N ASP A 58 -15.70 -15.63 -9.09
CA ASP A 58 -15.39 -16.80 -8.27
C ASP A 58 -15.31 -18.09 -9.08
N SER A 59 -16.09 -18.20 -10.18
CA SER A 59 -16.01 -19.34 -11.11
C SER A 59 -14.67 -19.40 -11.83
N LEU A 60 -14.18 -18.25 -12.33
CA LEU A 60 -12.90 -18.19 -13.02
C LEU A 60 -11.71 -18.38 -12.06
N GLN A 61 -11.80 -17.85 -10.84
CA GLN A 61 -10.79 -18.10 -9.81
C GLN A 61 -10.65 -19.60 -9.49
N LYS A 62 -11.77 -20.33 -9.42
CA LYS A 62 -11.77 -21.78 -9.24
C LYS A 62 -11.17 -22.54 -10.45
N GLU A 63 -11.49 -22.11 -11.66
CA GLU A 63 -10.93 -22.70 -12.90
C GLU A 63 -9.40 -22.49 -12.98
N LEU A 64 -8.93 -21.31 -12.58
CA LEU A 64 -7.50 -20.98 -12.51
C LEU A 64 -6.78 -21.60 -11.29
N HIS A 65 -7.51 -22.28 -10.42
CA HIS A 65 -6.97 -22.88 -9.18
C HIS A 65 -6.21 -21.91 -8.29
N ILE A 66 -6.61 -20.62 -8.27
CA ILE A 66 -6.04 -19.63 -7.36
C ILE A 66 -6.78 -19.61 -6.03
N SER A 67 -6.09 -19.17 -4.99
CA SER A 67 -6.65 -19.13 -3.64
C SER A 67 -7.56 -17.92 -3.45
N ASP A 68 -8.62 -18.11 -2.65
CA ASP A 68 -9.50 -17.04 -2.21
C ASP A 68 -8.74 -16.05 -1.31
N GLN A 69 -8.58 -14.81 -1.78
CA GLN A 69 -7.82 -13.79 -1.06
C GLN A 69 -8.60 -13.23 0.15
N ARG A 70 -9.94 -13.24 0.11
CA ARG A 70 -10.77 -12.84 1.24
C ARG A 70 -10.54 -13.79 2.41
N GLU A 71 -10.63 -15.10 2.16
CA GLU A 71 -10.40 -16.11 3.18
C GLU A 71 -8.96 -16.11 3.68
N ALA A 72 -7.98 -15.86 2.82
CA ALA A 72 -6.59 -15.72 3.21
C ALA A 72 -6.35 -14.53 4.14
N ILE A 73 -6.93 -13.36 3.84
CA ILE A 73 -6.85 -12.16 4.69
C ILE A 73 -7.53 -12.40 6.04
N ARG A 74 -8.73 -13.00 6.05
CA ARG A 74 -9.42 -13.37 7.28
C ARG A 74 -8.62 -14.34 8.13
N TYR A 75 -7.99 -15.33 7.49
CA TYR A 75 -7.10 -16.26 8.19
C TYR A 75 -5.95 -15.50 8.87
N ILE A 76 -5.25 -14.63 8.14
CA ILE A 76 -4.14 -13.82 8.69
C ILE A 76 -4.62 -13.02 9.90
N TYR A 77 -5.73 -12.30 9.78
CA TYR A 77 -6.27 -11.48 10.88
C TYR A 77 -6.69 -12.31 12.08
N SER A 78 -7.19 -13.54 11.88
CA SER A 78 -7.52 -14.46 12.97
C SER A 78 -6.32 -14.93 13.78
N ARG A 79 -5.10 -14.79 13.24
CA ARG A 79 -3.82 -15.18 13.89
C ARG A 79 -3.13 -14.02 14.59
N MET A 80 -3.62 -12.79 14.40
CA MET A 80 -3.09 -11.60 15.07
C MET A 80 -3.60 -11.47 16.51
N ALA A 81 -2.84 -10.78 17.36
CA ALA A 81 -3.25 -10.41 18.71
C ALA A 81 -4.50 -9.50 18.67
N ALA A 82 -5.33 -9.58 19.69
CA ALA A 82 -6.61 -8.87 19.76
C ALA A 82 -6.49 -7.34 19.71
N ASP A 83 -5.33 -6.80 20.14
CA ASP A 83 -5.05 -5.37 20.16
C ASP A 83 -4.62 -4.83 18.77
N ILE A 84 -4.27 -5.71 17.82
CA ILE A 84 -3.94 -5.33 16.45
C ILE A 84 -5.25 -5.19 15.65
N ARG A 85 -5.46 -4.03 15.05
CA ARG A 85 -6.67 -3.78 14.24
C ARG A 85 -6.44 -4.20 12.79
N GLY A 86 -7.08 -5.28 12.35
CA GLY A 86 -7.15 -5.65 10.93
C GLY A 86 -8.04 -4.67 10.16
N VAL A 87 -7.55 -4.12 9.06
CA VAL A 87 -8.32 -3.21 8.20
C VAL A 87 -8.91 -4.00 7.04
N GLU A 88 -10.21 -4.25 7.10
CA GLU A 88 -10.96 -5.04 6.12
C GLU A 88 -11.22 -4.21 4.85
N VAL A 89 -10.45 -4.49 3.79
CA VAL A 89 -10.53 -3.73 2.52
C VAL A 89 -11.09 -4.56 1.36
N PHE A 90 -11.10 -5.89 1.48
CA PHE A 90 -11.46 -6.76 0.36
C PHE A 90 -12.89 -6.50 -0.14
N ASP A 91 -13.87 -6.48 0.76
CA ASP A 91 -15.28 -6.31 0.41
C ASP A 91 -15.53 -4.89 -0.13
N ALA A 92 -14.90 -3.86 0.44
CA ALA A 92 -14.99 -2.51 -0.05
C ALA A 92 -14.47 -2.36 -1.49
N LEU A 93 -13.38 -3.06 -1.85
CA LEU A 93 -12.90 -3.08 -3.23
C LEU A 93 -13.80 -3.93 -4.15
N ARG A 94 -14.35 -5.03 -3.63
CA ARG A 94 -15.24 -5.91 -4.40
C ARG A 94 -16.56 -5.22 -4.79
N GLU A 95 -17.05 -4.28 -3.99
CA GLU A 95 -18.23 -3.45 -4.28
C GLU A 95 -18.03 -2.49 -5.46
N HIS A 96 -16.77 -2.22 -5.84
CA HIS A 96 -16.38 -1.26 -6.88
C HIS A 96 -15.69 -1.91 -8.10
N VAL A 97 -15.98 -3.20 -8.38
CA VAL A 97 -15.33 -3.93 -9.50
C VAL A 97 -15.62 -3.37 -10.88
N ASP A 98 -16.69 -2.61 -11.03
CA ASP A 98 -17.07 -1.95 -12.29
C ASP A 98 -16.31 -0.63 -12.51
N GLU A 99 -15.51 -0.20 -11.53
CA GLU A 99 -14.70 1.01 -11.60
C GLU A 99 -13.22 0.69 -11.88
N TYR A 100 -12.45 1.68 -12.29
CA TYR A 100 -11.03 1.53 -12.59
C TYR A 100 -10.18 1.54 -11.30
N ILE A 101 -10.34 0.52 -10.47
CA ILE A 101 -9.68 0.39 -9.16
C ILE A 101 -8.33 -0.33 -9.20
N TYR A 102 -8.00 -0.99 -10.31
CA TYR A 102 -6.69 -1.59 -10.57
C TYR A 102 -6.20 -1.23 -11.96
N PHE A 103 -4.89 -1.08 -12.12
CA PHE A 103 -4.27 -0.92 -13.44
C PHE A 103 -4.42 -2.21 -14.26
N HIS A 104 -4.51 -2.05 -15.58
CA HIS A 104 -4.60 -3.18 -16.51
C HIS A 104 -3.23 -3.78 -16.84
N THR A 105 -2.21 -2.92 -16.92
CA THR A 105 -0.86 -3.32 -17.33
C THR A 105 0.11 -3.45 -16.15
N ASP A 106 -0.36 -3.20 -14.92
CA ASP A 106 0.43 -3.20 -13.71
C ASP A 106 -0.25 -3.97 -12.57
N HIS A 107 0.54 -4.40 -11.58
CA HIS A 107 0.04 -5.18 -10.44
C HIS A 107 -0.58 -4.34 -9.31
N HIS A 108 -0.42 -3.03 -9.33
CA HIS A 108 -0.95 -2.15 -8.28
C HIS A 108 -2.44 -1.83 -8.47
N TRP A 109 -3.08 -1.48 -7.40
CA TRP A 109 -4.32 -0.70 -7.46
C TRP A 109 -4.07 0.69 -8.04
N THR A 110 -5.13 1.33 -8.57
CA THR A 110 -5.10 2.75 -8.92
C THR A 110 -5.24 3.60 -7.65
N ALA A 111 -5.10 4.92 -7.77
CA ALA A 111 -5.40 5.80 -6.64
C ALA A 111 -6.87 5.68 -6.18
N LEU A 112 -7.81 5.38 -7.10
CA LEU A 112 -9.20 5.13 -6.74
C LEU A 112 -9.34 3.85 -5.87
N GLY A 113 -8.66 2.76 -6.23
CA GLY A 113 -8.63 1.55 -5.40
C GLY A 113 -8.01 1.82 -4.02
N ALA A 114 -6.90 2.56 -3.99
CA ALA A 114 -6.27 2.99 -2.75
C ALA A 114 -7.18 3.90 -1.91
N TYR A 115 -8.03 4.74 -2.55
CA TYR A 115 -9.02 5.57 -1.87
C TYR A 115 -10.05 4.71 -1.10
N TYR A 116 -10.60 3.68 -1.73
CA TYR A 116 -11.53 2.79 -1.02
C TYR A 116 -10.87 2.08 0.15
N ALA A 117 -9.61 1.65 0.01
CA ALA A 117 -8.85 1.08 1.12
C ALA A 117 -8.57 2.11 2.23
N TYR A 118 -8.24 3.35 1.86
CA TYR A 118 -8.08 4.47 2.80
C TYR A 118 -9.34 4.72 3.61
N THR A 119 -10.53 4.69 3.00
CA THR A 119 -11.79 4.90 3.74
C THR A 119 -12.01 3.85 4.84
N GLN A 120 -11.57 2.60 4.61
CA GLN A 120 -11.65 1.55 5.62
C GLN A 120 -10.62 1.77 6.75
N TYR A 121 -9.40 2.18 6.40
CA TYR A 121 -8.41 2.55 7.41
C TYR A 121 -8.91 3.73 8.27
N ALA A 122 -9.41 4.78 7.65
CA ALA A 122 -9.94 5.93 8.36
C ALA A 122 -11.03 5.53 9.37
N LYS A 123 -11.99 4.69 8.95
CA LYS A 123 -13.01 4.13 9.86
C LYS A 123 -12.39 3.34 11.02
N ALA A 124 -11.42 2.47 10.75
CA ALA A 124 -10.74 1.67 11.78
C ALA A 124 -9.96 2.55 12.77
N ALA A 125 -9.38 3.65 12.29
CA ALA A 125 -8.63 4.62 13.10
C ALA A 125 -9.54 5.65 13.81
N GLY A 126 -10.86 5.62 13.55
CA GLY A 126 -11.80 6.60 14.13
C GLY A 126 -11.72 7.98 13.46
N LEU A 127 -11.16 8.05 12.27
CA LEU A 127 -11.08 9.27 11.43
C LEU A 127 -12.30 9.39 10.54
N THR A 128 -12.66 10.61 10.15
CA THR A 128 -13.69 10.86 9.14
C THR A 128 -13.04 10.91 7.77
N PRO A 129 -13.31 9.97 6.84
CA PRO A 129 -12.71 10.00 5.52
C PRO A 129 -13.09 11.29 4.76
N HIS A 130 -12.13 11.89 4.09
CA HIS A 130 -12.40 12.98 3.13
C HIS A 130 -13.03 12.40 1.86
N MET A 131 -13.91 13.17 1.23
CA MET A 131 -14.54 12.78 -0.04
C MET A 131 -13.54 12.96 -1.19
N LEU A 132 -13.61 12.07 -2.19
CA LEU A 132 -12.65 12.06 -3.29
C LEU A 132 -12.62 13.36 -4.10
N ASP A 133 -13.77 14.02 -4.24
CA ASP A 133 -13.93 15.29 -4.96
C ASP A 133 -13.33 16.52 -4.25
N GLN A 134 -12.87 16.36 -3.01
CA GLN A 134 -12.13 17.38 -2.28
C GLN A 134 -10.66 17.46 -2.69
N PHE A 135 -10.12 16.43 -3.33
CA PHE A 135 -8.72 16.37 -3.76
C PHE A 135 -8.55 16.88 -5.20
N GLU A 136 -7.46 17.58 -5.47
CA GLU A 136 -7.10 17.99 -6.83
C GLU A 136 -6.64 16.75 -7.64
N GLN A 137 -7.39 16.41 -8.68
CA GLN A 137 -7.05 15.32 -9.58
C GLN A 137 -6.01 15.77 -10.63
N VAL A 138 -5.01 14.92 -10.86
CA VAL A 138 -4.04 15.06 -11.96
C VAL A 138 -3.90 13.73 -12.70
N GLU A 139 -3.54 13.77 -14.00
CA GLU A 139 -3.49 12.60 -14.85
C GLU A 139 -2.17 12.50 -15.61
N PHE A 140 -1.65 11.28 -15.71
CA PHE A 140 -0.42 10.97 -16.43
C PHE A 140 -0.67 9.77 -17.36
N PRO A 141 -0.98 10.02 -18.64
CA PRO A 141 -1.29 8.96 -19.60
C PRO A 141 -0.04 8.17 -20.04
N ASN A 142 -0.29 7.05 -20.75
CA ASN A 142 0.72 6.17 -21.33
C ASN A 142 1.56 5.43 -20.28
N PHE A 143 0.93 4.90 -19.24
CA PHE A 143 1.57 4.01 -18.27
C PHE A 143 1.54 2.56 -18.76
N LEU A 144 2.69 1.92 -18.79
CA LEU A 144 2.88 0.51 -19.07
C LEU A 144 3.63 -0.15 -17.90
N GLY A 145 2.88 -0.82 -17.04
CA GLY A 145 3.40 -1.34 -15.78
C GLY A 145 4.07 -2.71 -15.87
N THR A 146 4.18 -3.33 -14.72
CA THR A 146 4.97 -4.56 -14.53
C THR A 146 4.40 -5.78 -15.24
N TYR A 147 3.08 -5.90 -15.39
CA TYR A 147 2.50 -7.01 -16.15
C TYR A 147 2.95 -6.98 -17.61
N TYR A 148 2.94 -5.80 -18.22
CA TYR A 148 3.47 -5.65 -19.57
C TYR A 148 4.99 -5.85 -19.61
N SER A 149 5.74 -5.22 -18.70
CA SER A 149 7.20 -5.28 -18.69
C SER A 149 7.76 -6.70 -18.53
N VAL A 150 7.05 -7.56 -17.77
CA VAL A 150 7.46 -8.95 -17.53
C VAL A 150 6.98 -9.88 -18.64
N SER A 151 5.76 -9.68 -19.18
CA SER A 151 5.16 -10.61 -20.14
C SER A 151 5.44 -10.27 -21.61
N GLY A 152 5.59 -8.99 -21.94
CA GLY A 152 5.70 -8.50 -23.31
C GLY A 152 4.45 -8.73 -24.16
N ILE A 153 3.29 -9.03 -23.54
CA ILE A 153 2.05 -9.37 -24.24
C ILE A 153 1.53 -8.16 -25.01
N THR A 154 1.36 -8.32 -26.32
CA THR A 154 1.00 -7.23 -27.24
C THR A 154 -0.31 -6.54 -26.86
N SER A 155 -1.33 -7.27 -26.42
CA SER A 155 -2.62 -6.67 -26.03
C SER A 155 -2.51 -5.73 -24.83
N LEU A 156 -1.60 -6.00 -23.88
CA LEU A 156 -1.29 -5.06 -22.78
C LEU A 156 -0.56 -3.83 -23.31
N GLY A 157 0.47 -4.01 -24.14
CA GLY A 157 1.26 -2.90 -24.70
C GLY A 157 0.47 -1.96 -25.62
N ALA A 158 -0.56 -2.48 -26.28
CA ALA A 158 -1.43 -1.69 -27.17
C ALA A 158 -2.46 -0.83 -26.40
N ASN A 159 -2.66 -1.07 -25.10
CA ASN A 159 -3.66 -0.40 -24.27
C ASN A 159 -3.01 0.11 -22.97
N PRO A 160 -2.16 1.14 -23.03
CA PRO A 160 -1.52 1.70 -21.84
C PRO A 160 -2.55 2.30 -20.90
N ASP A 161 -2.25 2.21 -19.62
CA ASP A 161 -3.02 2.81 -18.52
C ASP A 161 -2.84 4.34 -18.46
N THR A 162 -3.69 5.01 -17.70
CA THR A 162 -3.48 6.38 -17.21
C THR A 162 -3.34 6.34 -15.69
N VAL A 163 -2.25 6.90 -15.17
CA VAL A 163 -2.12 7.13 -13.74
C VAL A 163 -2.91 8.38 -13.39
N ILE A 164 -4.00 8.19 -12.65
CA ILE A 164 -4.75 9.28 -12.03
C ILE A 164 -4.22 9.39 -10.59
N ALA A 165 -3.89 10.60 -10.15
CA ALA A 165 -3.44 10.86 -8.79
C ALA A 165 -4.23 12.02 -8.18
N TYR A 166 -4.35 12.01 -6.85
CA TYR A 166 -5.10 13.00 -6.09
C TYR A 166 -4.15 13.67 -5.10
N LYS A 167 -3.95 14.99 -5.26
CA LYS A 167 -3.06 15.76 -4.39
C LYS A 167 -3.71 15.99 -3.04
N PRO A 168 -2.96 15.88 -1.93
CA PRO A 168 -3.44 16.28 -0.62
C PRO A 168 -3.88 17.76 -0.59
N MET A 169 -4.85 18.09 0.25
CA MET A 169 -5.44 19.44 0.36
C MET A 169 -4.52 20.39 1.12
N GLY A 170 -3.99 19.96 2.28
CA GLY A 170 -3.20 20.83 3.16
C GLY A 170 -1.79 21.08 2.63
N THR A 171 -1.13 20.04 2.13
CA THR A 171 0.21 20.18 1.53
C THR A 171 0.58 19.01 0.63
N ASN A 172 1.19 19.32 -0.51
CA ASN A 172 1.80 18.32 -1.40
C ASN A 172 3.33 18.21 -1.21
N LYS A 173 3.92 18.94 -0.23
CA LYS A 173 5.36 18.93 0.03
C LYS A 173 5.74 17.83 0.99
N MET A 174 6.85 17.16 0.72
CA MET A 174 7.42 16.13 1.58
C MET A 174 8.93 16.23 1.62
N LYS A 175 9.54 15.55 2.58
CA LYS A 175 10.98 15.24 2.58
C LYS A 175 11.16 13.74 2.43
N MET A 176 12.08 13.32 1.58
CA MET A 176 12.47 11.92 1.45
C MET A 176 13.96 11.75 1.78
N THR A 177 14.29 10.69 2.47
CA THR A 177 15.68 10.34 2.82
C THR A 177 16.07 9.07 2.09
N MET A 178 17.14 9.16 1.34
CA MET A 178 17.70 8.08 0.54
C MET A 178 18.50 7.10 1.40
N ALA A 179 18.91 5.98 0.83
CA ALA A 179 19.66 4.93 1.53
C ALA A 179 21.07 5.40 2.02
N ASP A 180 21.63 6.43 1.40
CA ASP A 180 22.89 7.07 1.81
C ASP A 180 22.70 8.13 2.90
N GLY A 181 21.47 8.37 3.36
CA GLY A 181 21.13 9.38 4.35
C GLY A 181 20.87 10.77 3.79
N THR A 182 21.04 10.99 2.48
CA THR A 182 20.75 12.29 1.83
C THR A 182 19.26 12.56 1.85
N THR A 183 18.85 13.77 2.26
CA THR A 183 17.45 14.19 2.31
C THR A 183 17.15 15.20 1.22
N TYR A 184 16.04 15.02 0.54
CA TYR A 184 15.55 15.89 -0.53
C TYR A 184 14.16 16.41 -0.19
N ASP A 185 13.89 17.66 -0.57
CA ASP A 185 12.52 18.18 -0.69
C ASP A 185 11.88 17.56 -1.94
N TRP A 186 10.66 17.05 -1.81
CA TRP A 186 9.94 16.36 -2.86
C TRP A 186 8.43 16.63 -2.78
N PHE A 187 7.65 15.89 -3.56
CA PHE A 187 6.20 16.00 -3.59
C PHE A 187 5.52 14.67 -3.26
N VAL A 188 4.42 14.73 -2.51
CA VAL A 188 3.57 13.55 -2.21
C VAL A 188 2.96 13.01 -3.49
N VAL A 189 2.45 13.90 -4.35
CA VAL A 189 2.07 13.62 -5.73
C VAL A 189 2.99 14.42 -6.64
N ASN A 190 3.91 13.72 -7.31
CA ASN A 190 4.91 14.30 -8.18
C ASN A 190 4.44 14.36 -9.63
N ASP A 191 4.83 15.39 -10.36
CA ASP A 191 4.62 15.45 -11.81
C ASP A 191 5.56 14.47 -12.53
N VAL A 192 4.96 13.46 -13.14
CA VAL A 192 5.65 12.42 -13.91
C VAL A 192 5.32 12.48 -15.41
N SER A 193 4.81 13.59 -15.90
CA SER A 193 4.46 13.77 -17.32
C SER A 193 5.67 13.51 -18.23
N GLY A 194 6.86 13.94 -17.82
CA GLY A 194 8.14 13.71 -18.52
C GLY A 194 8.79 12.35 -18.32
N TYR A 195 8.20 11.47 -17.47
CA TYR A 195 8.80 10.16 -17.19
C TYR A 195 8.47 9.14 -18.29
N GLY A 196 9.34 8.14 -18.44
CA GLY A 196 9.07 6.98 -19.31
C GLY A 196 7.80 6.23 -18.89
N SER A 197 7.19 5.52 -19.83
CA SER A 197 5.91 4.84 -19.63
C SER A 197 5.91 3.88 -18.42
N SER A 198 6.99 3.18 -18.15
CA SER A 198 7.09 2.26 -17.01
C SER A 198 7.29 2.93 -15.64
N MET A 199 7.53 4.23 -15.60
CA MET A 199 7.90 4.95 -14.38
C MET A 199 6.79 5.86 -13.83
N LYS A 200 5.61 5.88 -14.46
CA LYS A 200 4.55 6.83 -14.09
C LYS A 200 3.89 6.53 -12.74
N TYR A 201 3.97 5.30 -12.23
CA TYR A 201 3.58 5.00 -10.84
C TYR A 201 4.43 5.74 -9.79
N GLY A 202 5.63 6.21 -10.16
CA GLY A 202 6.45 7.12 -9.37
C GLY A 202 5.82 8.50 -9.09
N ALA A 203 4.60 8.76 -9.56
CA ALA A 203 3.78 9.90 -9.14
C ALA A 203 3.51 9.91 -7.64
N PHE A 204 3.47 8.74 -6.98
CA PHE A 204 3.03 8.60 -5.61
C PHE A 204 4.17 8.54 -4.60
N ALA A 205 4.10 9.35 -3.55
CA ALA A 205 4.88 9.28 -2.31
C ALA A 205 6.42 9.22 -2.47
N GLY A 206 6.95 9.72 -3.60
CA GLY A 206 8.38 9.63 -3.93
C GLY A 206 8.86 8.19 -4.23
N GLY A 207 7.95 7.23 -4.39
CA GLY A 207 8.26 5.82 -4.65
C GLY A 207 8.72 5.05 -3.40
N ASP A 208 9.62 4.09 -3.61
CA ASP A 208 10.04 3.14 -2.57
C ASP A 208 11.31 3.61 -1.84
N GLN A 209 11.21 4.72 -1.13
CA GLN A 209 12.32 5.29 -0.36
C GLN A 209 12.39 4.71 1.06
N PRO A 210 13.59 4.62 1.67
CA PRO A 210 13.75 4.11 3.02
C PRO A 210 12.91 4.85 4.06
N TYR A 211 12.85 6.19 3.97
CA TYR A 211 12.15 7.04 4.91
C TYR A 211 11.67 8.32 4.24
N SER A 212 10.46 8.72 4.57
CA SER A 212 9.90 9.99 4.14
C SER A 212 8.98 10.58 5.21
N VAL A 213 8.76 11.89 5.14
CA VAL A 213 7.90 12.62 6.07
C VAL A 213 7.18 13.78 5.38
N VAL A 214 5.93 13.99 5.79
CA VAL A 214 5.16 15.21 5.56
C VAL A 214 4.89 15.87 6.91
N GLU A 215 5.05 17.19 6.97
CA GLU A 215 4.45 18.04 7.99
C GLU A 215 3.32 18.83 7.34
N ASN A 216 2.08 18.59 7.79
CA ASN A 216 0.92 19.31 7.30
C ASN A 216 0.73 20.58 8.16
N PRO A 217 0.93 21.79 7.60
CA PRO A 217 0.86 23.03 8.37
C PRO A 217 -0.56 23.43 8.78
N GLU A 218 -1.58 22.83 8.17
CA GLU A 218 -2.99 23.09 8.49
C GLU A 218 -3.46 22.33 9.75
N ILE A 219 -2.68 21.35 10.22
CA ILE A 219 -2.96 20.57 11.43
C ILE A 219 -1.89 20.90 12.47
N THR A 220 -2.31 21.29 13.69
CA THR A 220 -1.40 21.78 14.74
C THR A 220 -1.62 21.08 16.08
N ASP A 221 -2.16 19.86 16.06
CA ASP A 221 -2.54 19.09 17.24
C ASP A 221 -1.47 18.11 17.75
N GLY A 222 -0.33 18.00 17.06
CA GLY A 222 0.75 17.08 17.38
C GLY A 222 0.47 15.63 16.95
N SER A 223 -0.62 15.37 16.20
CA SER A 223 -0.94 14.03 15.72
C SER A 223 0.12 13.49 14.77
N ALA A 224 0.46 12.21 14.93
CA ALA A 224 1.51 11.57 14.12
C ALA A 224 1.16 10.11 13.80
N CYS A 225 1.36 9.74 12.54
CA CYS A 225 1.19 8.38 12.04
C CYS A 225 2.47 7.88 11.35
N LEU A 226 2.78 6.59 11.53
CA LEU A 226 3.83 5.88 10.78
C LEU A 226 3.19 4.83 9.88
N VAL A 227 3.48 4.88 8.59
CA VAL A 227 3.11 3.85 7.62
C VAL A 227 4.33 3.00 7.28
N ILE A 228 4.28 1.70 7.59
CA ILE A 228 5.28 0.70 7.21
C ILE A 228 4.73 -0.03 5.98
N LYS A 229 5.34 0.17 4.82
CA LYS A 229 4.70 -0.19 3.56
C LYS A 229 5.61 -0.91 2.58
N ASP A 230 4.98 -1.54 1.60
CA ASP A 230 5.54 -1.80 0.28
C ASP A 230 5.02 -0.76 -0.74
N SER A 231 5.23 -1.02 -2.03
CA SER A 231 4.83 -0.08 -3.09
C SER A 231 3.30 0.16 -3.21
N TYR A 232 2.46 -0.74 -2.67
CA TYR A 232 1.01 -0.51 -2.61
C TYR A 232 0.66 0.70 -1.74
N GLY A 233 1.40 0.91 -0.65
CA GLY A 233 1.22 2.08 0.21
C GLY A 233 1.44 3.41 -0.50
N ASN A 234 2.24 3.46 -1.57
CA ASN A 234 2.54 4.70 -2.27
C ASN A 234 1.27 5.46 -2.71
N ALA A 235 0.29 4.76 -3.30
CA ALA A 235 -0.97 5.36 -3.77
C ALA A 235 -1.95 5.70 -2.63
N LEU A 236 -1.77 5.15 -1.41
CA LEU A 236 -2.61 5.42 -0.25
C LEU A 236 -2.12 6.63 0.57
N ILE A 237 -0.80 6.85 0.61
CA ILE A 237 -0.17 7.95 1.37
C ILE A 237 -0.83 9.32 1.14
N PRO A 238 -1.15 9.75 -0.11
CA PRO A 238 -1.73 11.06 -0.35
C PRO A 238 -3.00 11.35 0.47
N TYR A 239 -3.84 10.34 0.69
CA TYR A 239 -5.10 10.47 1.43
C TYR A 239 -4.91 10.58 2.96
N LEU A 240 -3.75 10.19 3.48
CA LEU A 240 -3.45 10.24 4.91
C LEU A 240 -2.90 11.60 5.36
N VAL A 241 -2.35 12.40 4.43
CA VAL A 241 -1.69 13.69 4.73
C VAL A 241 -2.62 14.64 5.49
N ASP A 242 -3.91 14.64 5.13
CA ASP A 242 -4.88 15.57 5.70
C ASP A 242 -5.53 15.09 7.01
N HIS A 243 -4.98 14.04 7.64
CA HIS A 243 -5.44 13.52 8.92
C HIS A 243 -4.44 13.69 10.06
N TYR A 244 -3.18 13.95 9.75
CA TYR A 244 -2.11 14.03 10.73
C TYR A 244 -1.25 15.27 10.52
N GLN A 245 -0.80 15.89 11.62
CA GLN A 245 0.20 16.94 11.53
C GLN A 245 1.50 16.38 10.96
N TYR A 246 1.90 15.17 11.38
CA TYR A 246 3.09 14.51 10.88
C TYR A 246 2.74 13.13 10.33
N LEU A 247 2.97 12.92 9.05
CA LEU A 247 2.85 11.61 8.41
C LEU A 247 4.23 11.11 8.03
N TYR A 248 4.65 10.04 8.68
CA TYR A 248 5.90 9.34 8.40
C TYR A 248 5.61 8.06 7.61
N TRP A 249 6.48 7.70 6.67
CA TRP A 249 6.43 6.37 6.08
C TRP A 249 7.81 5.81 5.82
N ILE A 250 7.91 4.50 5.93
CA ILE A 250 9.12 3.73 5.67
C ILE A 250 8.78 2.58 4.73
N ASP A 251 9.73 2.28 3.84
CA ASP A 251 9.70 1.03 3.13
C ASP A 251 10.51 -0.01 3.92
N PHE A 252 9.83 -1.05 4.43
CA PHE A 252 10.44 -2.06 5.29
C PHE A 252 11.62 -2.80 4.63
N ARG A 253 11.68 -2.77 3.29
CA ARG A 253 12.74 -3.41 2.51
C ARG A 253 14.07 -2.65 2.58
N TYR A 254 14.02 -1.34 2.86
CA TYR A 254 15.17 -0.43 2.75
C TYR A 254 15.49 0.32 4.04
N TYR A 255 14.52 0.57 4.91
CA TYR A 255 14.74 1.28 6.17
C TYR A 255 15.64 0.48 7.11
N LYS A 256 16.62 1.16 7.76
CA LYS A 256 17.63 0.55 8.61
C LYS A 256 17.54 0.99 10.09
N GLY A 257 16.70 1.97 10.39
CA GLY A 257 16.52 2.45 11.77
C GLY A 257 15.62 1.55 12.61
N SER A 258 15.49 1.88 13.89
CA SER A 258 14.51 1.29 14.81
C SER A 258 13.15 1.97 14.65
N ILE A 259 12.10 1.18 14.47
CA ILE A 259 10.72 1.71 14.42
C ILE A 259 10.26 2.16 15.80
N TYR A 260 10.76 1.54 16.87
CA TYR A 260 10.38 1.84 18.25
C TYR A 260 10.98 3.17 18.72
N ASP A 261 12.23 3.45 18.32
CA ASP A 261 12.86 4.74 18.57
C ASP A 261 12.12 5.84 17.81
N LEU A 262 11.78 5.60 16.53
CA LEU A 262 11.02 6.54 15.73
C LEU A 262 9.64 6.83 16.35
N VAL A 263 8.92 5.80 16.80
CA VAL A 263 7.61 5.94 17.48
C VAL A 263 7.75 6.76 18.77
N ALA A 264 8.79 6.51 19.56
CA ALA A 264 9.02 7.23 20.81
C ALA A 264 9.46 8.68 20.58
N GLU A 265 10.43 8.92 19.70
CA GLU A 265 10.97 10.26 19.42
C GLU A 265 9.95 11.18 18.76
N LYS A 266 9.11 10.64 17.88
CA LYS A 266 8.11 11.40 17.12
C LYS A 266 6.72 11.37 17.75
N ASN A 267 6.58 10.76 18.94
CA ASN A 267 5.30 10.61 19.66
C ASN A 267 4.18 10.03 18.77
N ILE A 268 4.52 9.07 17.91
CA ILE A 268 3.57 8.44 16.97
C ILE A 268 2.53 7.66 17.76
N LYS A 269 1.25 7.81 17.39
CA LYS A 269 0.12 7.14 18.02
C LYS A 269 -0.53 6.08 17.16
N ASP A 270 -0.38 6.18 15.84
CA ASP A 270 -0.92 5.22 14.89
C ASP A 270 0.22 4.63 14.06
N VAL A 271 0.31 3.31 13.99
CA VAL A 271 1.26 2.58 13.13
C VAL A 271 0.46 1.70 12.18
N LEU A 272 0.49 2.01 10.89
CA LEU A 272 -0.16 1.23 9.83
C LEU A 272 0.88 0.37 9.11
N VAL A 273 0.75 -0.95 9.21
CA VAL A 273 1.50 -1.89 8.35
C VAL A 273 0.64 -2.20 7.14
N LEU A 274 1.04 -1.72 5.96
CA LEU A 274 0.37 -1.93 4.70
C LEU A 274 1.23 -2.81 3.79
N GLN A 275 0.71 -3.99 3.48
CA GLN A 275 1.39 -4.98 2.63
C GLN A 275 0.45 -5.49 1.56
N GLN A 276 0.93 -5.62 0.31
CA GLN A 276 0.21 -6.42 -0.66
C GLN A 276 0.18 -7.89 -0.22
N ILE A 277 -0.90 -8.60 -0.54
CA ILE A 277 -1.11 -9.98 -0.09
C ILE A 277 0.01 -10.94 -0.49
N TYR A 278 0.71 -10.72 -1.60
CA TYR A 278 1.87 -11.52 -1.98
C TYR A 278 2.99 -11.52 -0.94
N ASN A 279 3.23 -10.38 -0.30
CA ASN A 279 4.30 -10.27 0.70
C ASN A 279 4.01 -11.08 1.96
N THR A 280 2.74 -11.34 2.26
CA THR A 280 2.37 -12.21 3.41
C THR A 280 2.66 -13.70 3.15
N GLY A 281 2.89 -14.06 1.89
CA GLY A 281 3.28 -15.40 1.45
C GLY A 281 4.74 -15.51 0.98
N ASP A 282 5.49 -14.40 0.90
CA ASP A 282 6.88 -14.38 0.41
C ASP A 282 7.89 -14.41 1.56
N SER A 283 8.62 -15.50 1.71
CA SER A 283 9.61 -15.66 2.77
C SER A 283 10.74 -14.64 2.73
N GLY A 284 11.07 -14.10 1.55
CA GLY A 284 12.08 -13.04 1.40
C GLY A 284 11.59 -11.69 1.95
N ALA A 285 10.33 -11.34 1.69
CA ALA A 285 9.68 -10.17 2.25
C ALA A 285 9.53 -10.29 3.77
N LEU A 286 9.09 -11.48 4.25
CA LEU A 286 8.92 -11.75 5.68
C LEU A 286 10.22 -11.63 6.46
N LYS A 287 11.34 -12.16 5.95
CA LYS A 287 12.67 -11.99 6.56
C LYS A 287 13.05 -10.52 6.73
N LYS A 288 12.74 -9.67 5.74
CA LYS A 288 13.03 -8.23 5.82
C LYS A 288 12.14 -7.53 6.83
N LEU A 289 10.84 -7.87 6.88
CA LEU A 289 9.90 -7.32 7.84
C LEU A 289 10.26 -7.75 9.27
N GLN A 290 10.60 -9.03 9.48
CA GLN A 290 11.08 -9.53 10.76
C GLN A 290 12.35 -8.81 11.21
N ALA A 291 13.33 -8.67 10.32
CA ALA A 291 14.57 -7.97 10.63
C ALA A 291 14.35 -6.48 10.98
N LEU A 292 13.30 -5.83 10.46
CA LEU A 292 12.89 -4.50 10.87
C LEU A 292 12.30 -4.51 12.29
N VAL A 293 11.44 -5.47 12.60
CA VAL A 293 10.77 -5.60 13.90
C VAL A 293 11.74 -5.97 15.01
N GLU A 294 12.80 -6.72 14.70
CA GLU A 294 13.80 -7.16 15.68
C GLU A 294 14.84 -6.07 16.08
N ARG A 295 14.90 -4.95 15.34
CA ARG A 295 15.77 -3.79 15.68
C ARG A 295 15.18 -2.95 16.80
#